data_2f63f8e57d3117ad4058005e60bbb735
#
_entry.id   2f63f8e57d3117ad4058005e60bbb735
#
_cell.length_a   1.000
_cell.length_b   1.000
_cell.length_c   1.000
_cell.angle_alpha   90.00
_cell.angle_beta   90.00
_cell.angle_gamma   90.00
#
_symmetry.space_group_name_H-M   'P 1'
#
loop_
_entity.id
_entity.type
_entity.pdbx_description
1 polymer ?
#
loop_
_entity_poly.entity_id
_entity_poly.type
_entity_poly.pdbx_seq_one_letter_code
_entity_poly.pdbx_strand_id
1 'polypeptide(L)'
;MLNINNNAAHLKREILVKIAKLQLEGKLEDGVHYIPRELAPKDSQSIRCCIYHDREILRQRVMARLGHSVEDYDDEKKLSEFASEALAREKPTWPMLTVLNDACNACVRSHYMVTNACQACLARPCMMNCGKKAISIKDGRAHIDEGLCVNCGLCM
;
A
#
# COMPACT_ATOMS: atom_id res chain seq x y z
N MET A 1 -10.78 -16.64 9.53
CA MET A 1 -10.96 -15.18 9.67
C MET A 1 -9.70 -14.49 9.16
N LEU A 2 -9.74 -13.81 8.04
CA LEU A 2 -8.61 -13.03 7.53
C LEU A 2 -8.38 -11.87 8.46
N ASN A 3 -7.23 -11.86 9.13
CA ASN A 3 -6.82 -10.78 10.03
C ASN A 3 -6.48 -9.55 9.18
N ILE A 4 -7.46 -8.64 9.01
CA ILE A 4 -7.34 -7.44 8.15
C ILE A 4 -6.75 -6.29 9.00
N ASN A 5 -5.59 -6.52 9.59
CA ASN A 5 -4.87 -5.48 10.36
C ASN A 5 -3.84 -4.71 9.51
N ASN A 6 -4.11 -4.54 8.24
CA ASN A 6 -3.24 -3.82 7.33
C ASN A 6 -3.95 -2.56 6.82
N ASN A 7 -3.36 -1.38 7.03
CA ASN A 7 -3.90 -0.09 6.56
C ASN A 7 -4.25 -0.11 5.06
N ALA A 8 -3.48 -0.84 4.23
CA ALA A 8 -3.78 -0.96 2.81
C ALA A 8 -5.08 -1.74 2.55
N ALA A 9 -5.35 -2.80 3.32
CA ALA A 9 -6.59 -3.57 3.22
C ALA A 9 -7.79 -2.76 3.72
N HIS A 10 -7.62 -2.00 4.81
CA HIS A 10 -8.64 -1.10 5.34
C HIS A 10 -9.02 -0.04 4.30
N LEU A 11 -8.02 0.65 3.73
CA LEU A 11 -8.22 1.65 2.70
C LEU A 11 -8.89 1.09 1.45
N LYS A 12 -8.49 -0.11 1.00
CA LYS A 12 -9.15 -0.81 -0.12
C LYS A 12 -10.63 -1.04 0.16
N ARG A 13 -10.97 -1.48 1.37
CA ARG A 13 -12.34 -1.71 1.80
C ARG A 13 -13.15 -0.40 1.83
N GLU A 14 -12.58 0.66 2.37
CA GLU A 14 -13.25 1.96 2.43
C GLU A 14 -13.58 2.51 1.04
N ILE A 15 -12.63 2.44 0.11
CA ILE A 15 -12.87 2.84 -1.29
C ILE A 15 -14.02 2.03 -1.90
N LEU A 16 -14.01 0.70 -1.74
CA LEU A 16 -15.07 -0.15 -2.27
C LEU A 16 -16.43 0.16 -1.67
N VAL A 17 -16.51 0.39 -0.35
CA VAL A 17 -17.76 0.75 0.33
C VAL A 17 -18.30 2.08 -0.17
N LYS A 18 -17.43 3.08 -0.36
CA LYS A 18 -17.84 4.39 -0.90
C LYS A 18 -18.35 4.28 -2.34
N ILE A 19 -17.64 3.56 -3.20
CA ILE A 19 -18.09 3.31 -4.58
C ILE A 19 -19.44 2.59 -4.59
N ALA A 20 -19.60 1.52 -3.79
CA ALA A 20 -20.83 0.76 -3.72
C ALA A 20 -22.01 1.60 -3.22
N LYS A 21 -21.81 2.45 -2.21
CA LYS A 21 -22.85 3.39 -1.72
C LYS A 21 -23.29 4.34 -2.82
N LEU A 22 -22.34 5.00 -3.48
CA LEU A 22 -22.64 5.93 -4.57
C LEU A 22 -23.37 5.24 -5.72
N GLN A 23 -23.01 4.00 -6.03
CA GLN A 23 -23.66 3.19 -7.05
C GLN A 23 -25.11 2.86 -6.67
N LEU A 24 -25.36 2.44 -5.43
CA LEU A 24 -26.72 2.14 -4.93
C LEU A 24 -27.61 3.37 -4.89
N GLU A 25 -27.02 4.54 -4.65
CA GLU A 25 -27.72 5.83 -4.66
C GLU A 25 -27.91 6.39 -6.08
N GLY A 26 -27.35 5.79 -7.10
CA GLY A 26 -27.36 6.29 -8.49
C GLY A 26 -26.57 7.59 -8.69
N LYS A 27 -25.60 7.87 -7.80
CA LYS A 27 -24.80 9.11 -7.80
C LYS A 27 -23.32 8.86 -8.03
N LEU A 28 -22.96 7.75 -8.67
CA LEU A 28 -21.56 7.38 -8.83
C LEU A 28 -20.78 8.42 -9.62
N GLU A 29 -21.32 8.87 -10.74
CA GLU A 29 -20.65 9.84 -11.62
C GLU A 29 -20.42 11.19 -10.92
N ASP A 30 -21.40 11.66 -10.16
CA ASP A 30 -21.32 12.94 -9.47
C ASP A 30 -20.47 12.89 -8.19
N GLY A 31 -20.45 11.75 -7.49
CA GLY A 31 -19.84 11.61 -6.18
C GLY A 31 -18.43 11.05 -6.18
N VAL A 32 -18.04 10.30 -7.21
CA VAL A 32 -16.77 9.55 -7.22
C VAL A 32 -15.53 10.42 -7.06
N HIS A 33 -15.55 11.64 -7.58
CA HIS A 33 -14.42 12.57 -7.51
C HIS A 33 -14.17 13.14 -6.10
N TYR A 34 -15.13 13.02 -5.17
CA TYR A 34 -14.95 13.43 -3.79
C TYR A 34 -14.25 12.37 -2.94
N ILE A 35 -14.27 11.09 -3.33
CA ILE A 35 -13.70 9.98 -2.56
C ILE A 35 -12.24 10.24 -2.14
N PRO A 36 -11.31 10.69 -3.03
CA PRO A 36 -9.93 10.97 -2.63
C PRO A 36 -9.81 12.10 -1.59
N ARG A 37 -10.70 13.09 -1.65
CA ARG A 37 -10.70 14.23 -0.72
C ARG A 37 -11.26 13.86 0.64
N GLU A 38 -12.26 12.98 0.68
CA GLU A 38 -12.85 12.47 1.92
C GLU A 38 -11.89 11.54 2.67
N LEU A 39 -11.15 10.69 1.93
CA LEU A 39 -10.18 9.77 2.51
C LEU A 39 -8.87 10.45 2.92
N ALA A 40 -8.53 11.57 2.29
CA ALA A 40 -7.37 12.39 2.62
C ALA A 40 -7.81 13.87 2.75
N PRO A 41 -8.43 14.27 3.88
CA PRO A 41 -8.80 15.66 4.15
C PRO A 41 -7.59 16.58 4.13
N LYS A 42 -7.80 17.88 3.83
CA LYS A 42 -6.72 18.85 3.69
C LYS A 42 -5.85 18.97 4.96
N ASP A 43 -6.48 18.83 6.12
CA ASP A 43 -5.85 18.98 7.42
C ASP A 43 -5.32 17.66 8.00
N SER A 44 -5.40 16.56 7.25
CA SER A 44 -4.84 15.27 7.67
C SER A 44 -3.33 15.23 7.47
N GLN A 45 -2.66 14.46 8.32
CA GLN A 45 -1.24 14.20 8.16
C GLN A 45 -1.01 13.37 6.89
N SER A 46 -0.17 13.90 5.98
CA SER A 46 0.23 13.17 4.79
C SER A 46 1.15 12.00 5.13
N ILE A 47 0.93 10.86 4.48
CA ILE A 47 1.79 9.68 4.61
C ILE A 47 3.02 9.81 3.71
N ARG A 48 2.89 10.59 2.64
CA ARG A 48 3.95 10.82 1.64
C ARG A 48 4.48 12.25 1.69
N CYS A 49 5.02 12.72 0.59
CA CYS A 49 5.60 14.06 0.51
C CYS A 49 4.58 15.19 0.74
N CYS A 50 3.33 14.99 0.33
CA CYS A 50 2.25 15.97 0.54
C CYS A 50 0.86 15.35 0.35
N ILE A 51 -0.16 16.04 0.82
CA ILE A 51 -1.56 15.62 0.74
C ILE A 51 -2.06 15.49 -0.72
N TYR A 52 -1.52 16.27 -1.63
CA TYR A 52 -1.89 16.20 -3.05
C TYR A 52 -1.41 14.89 -3.68
N HIS A 53 -0.23 14.44 -3.34
CA HIS A 53 0.29 13.14 -3.76
C HIS A 53 -0.53 11.98 -3.17
N ASP A 54 -0.91 12.06 -1.90
CA ASP A 54 -1.79 11.05 -1.29
C ASP A 54 -3.15 10.99 -2.02
N ARG A 55 -3.74 12.14 -2.35
CA ARG A 55 -5.00 12.21 -3.10
C ARG A 55 -4.89 11.67 -4.51
N GLU A 56 -3.76 11.92 -5.17
CA GLU A 56 -3.52 11.41 -6.51
C GLU A 56 -3.42 9.88 -6.52
N ILE A 57 -2.73 9.29 -5.57
CA ILE A 57 -2.70 7.84 -5.39
C ILE A 57 -4.08 7.27 -5.09
N LEU A 58 -4.88 7.97 -4.27
CA LEU A 58 -6.27 7.57 -4.01
C LEU A 58 -7.13 7.67 -5.27
N ARG A 59 -6.92 8.66 -6.13
CA ARG A 59 -7.58 8.80 -7.43
C ARG A 59 -7.30 7.60 -8.32
N GLN A 60 -6.05 7.21 -8.47
CA GLN A 60 -5.65 6.02 -9.22
C GLN A 60 -6.23 4.73 -8.63
N ARG A 61 -6.29 4.62 -7.29
CA ARG A 61 -6.92 3.49 -6.61
C ARG A 61 -8.42 3.40 -6.88
N VAL A 62 -9.11 4.53 -6.93
CA VAL A 62 -10.55 4.59 -7.28
C VAL A 62 -10.73 4.18 -8.73
N MET A 63 -9.95 4.72 -9.67
CA MET A 63 -9.97 4.35 -11.08
C MET A 63 -9.77 2.84 -11.28
N ALA A 64 -8.77 2.26 -10.61
CA ALA A 64 -8.52 0.82 -10.67
C ALA A 64 -9.69 0.00 -10.09
N ARG A 65 -10.45 0.51 -9.10
CA ARG A 65 -11.65 -0.14 -8.56
C ARG A 65 -12.87 -0.01 -9.45
N LEU A 66 -12.88 0.98 -10.33
CA LEU A 66 -13.86 1.10 -11.41
C LEU A 66 -13.52 0.16 -12.59
N GLY A 67 -12.42 -0.58 -12.52
CA GLY A 67 -12.03 -1.58 -13.51
C GLY A 67 -11.21 -1.04 -14.68
N HIS A 68 -10.49 0.07 -14.49
CA HIS A 68 -9.55 0.61 -15.48
C HIS A 68 -8.12 0.21 -15.15
N SER A 69 -7.29 0.06 -16.18
CA SER A 69 -5.85 -0.18 -16.03
C SER A 69 -5.11 1.11 -15.70
N VAL A 70 -3.91 0.98 -15.11
CA VAL A 70 -2.98 2.11 -14.97
C VAL A 70 -2.52 2.62 -16.34
N GLU A 71 -2.49 1.76 -17.33
CA GLU A 71 -2.13 2.13 -18.71
C GLU A 71 -3.18 3.07 -19.34
N ASP A 72 -4.43 3.00 -18.85
CA ASP A 72 -5.53 3.89 -19.27
C ASP A 72 -5.53 5.20 -18.49
N TYR A 73 -4.55 5.38 -17.56
CA TYR A 73 -4.50 6.55 -16.73
C TYR A 73 -4.17 7.81 -17.52
N ASP A 74 -5.04 8.79 -17.38
CA ASP A 74 -4.91 10.12 -17.93
C ASP A 74 -5.17 11.10 -16.76
N ASP A 75 -4.23 11.97 -16.48
CA ASP A 75 -4.32 12.95 -15.39
C ASP A 75 -5.34 14.06 -15.67
N GLU A 76 -5.61 14.35 -16.95
CA GLU A 76 -6.63 15.31 -17.37
C GLU A 76 -8.06 14.75 -17.30
N LYS A 77 -8.21 13.41 -17.46
CA LYS A 77 -9.50 12.74 -17.46
C LYS A 77 -10.11 12.68 -16.06
N LYS A 78 -11.35 13.11 -15.91
CA LYS A 78 -12.05 13.13 -14.62
C LYS A 78 -12.46 11.73 -14.15
N LEU A 79 -12.51 11.51 -12.82
CA LEU A 79 -13.01 10.25 -12.27
C LEU A 79 -14.47 9.96 -12.65
N SER A 80 -15.29 10.98 -12.90
CA SER A 80 -16.66 10.83 -13.42
C SER A 80 -16.69 10.16 -14.79
N GLU A 81 -15.75 10.49 -15.67
CA GLU A 81 -15.67 9.88 -17.01
C GLU A 81 -15.28 8.39 -16.91
N PHE A 82 -14.33 8.05 -16.05
CA PHE A 82 -14.03 6.65 -15.75
C PHE A 82 -15.22 5.91 -15.13
N ALA A 83 -16.03 6.58 -14.32
CA ALA A 83 -17.26 5.99 -13.75
C ALA A 83 -18.31 5.75 -14.82
N SER A 84 -18.56 6.72 -15.72
CA SER A 84 -19.49 6.57 -16.86
C SER A 84 -19.10 5.41 -17.76
N GLU A 85 -17.82 5.32 -18.11
CA GLU A 85 -17.31 4.19 -18.90
C GLU A 85 -17.46 2.85 -18.20
N ALA A 86 -17.24 2.82 -16.86
CA ALA A 86 -17.44 1.62 -16.08
C ALA A 86 -18.90 1.17 -16.05
N LEU A 87 -19.84 2.12 -15.98
CA LEU A 87 -21.27 1.85 -16.01
C LEU A 87 -21.79 1.40 -17.39
N ALA A 88 -21.20 1.90 -18.46
CA ALA A 88 -21.54 1.55 -19.83
C ALA A 88 -21.07 0.13 -20.24
N ARG A 89 -20.18 -0.49 -19.47
CA ARG A 89 -19.64 -1.81 -19.79
C ARG A 89 -20.58 -2.93 -19.36
N GLU A 90 -20.83 -3.87 -20.24
CA GLU A 90 -21.57 -5.10 -19.91
C GLU A 90 -20.73 -6.10 -19.11
N LYS A 91 -19.44 -6.12 -19.33
CA LYS A 91 -18.50 -7.06 -18.71
C LYS A 91 -17.22 -6.37 -18.25
N PRO A 92 -16.61 -6.85 -17.15
CA PRO A 92 -15.29 -6.38 -16.76
C PRO A 92 -14.29 -6.60 -17.89
N THR A 93 -13.51 -5.58 -18.20
CA THR A 93 -12.41 -5.67 -19.16
C THR A 93 -11.12 -6.09 -18.48
N TRP A 94 -10.22 -6.68 -19.23
CA TRP A 94 -8.87 -6.97 -18.79
C TRP A 94 -8.06 -5.68 -18.60
N PRO A 95 -7.12 -5.63 -17.61
CA PRO A 95 -6.69 -6.68 -16.70
C PRO A 95 -7.48 -6.74 -15.38
N MET A 96 -7.66 -7.96 -14.84
CA MET A 96 -8.28 -8.17 -13.52
C MET A 96 -7.38 -7.72 -12.36
N LEU A 97 -6.10 -7.57 -12.59
CA LEU A 97 -5.11 -7.12 -11.62
C LEU A 97 -4.33 -5.94 -12.16
N THR A 98 -4.35 -4.86 -11.42
CA THR A 98 -3.62 -3.63 -11.73
C THR A 98 -2.64 -3.31 -10.60
N VAL A 99 -1.37 -3.03 -10.96
CA VAL A 99 -0.33 -2.61 -10.03
C VAL A 99 -0.14 -1.11 -10.14
N LEU A 100 -0.40 -0.39 -9.04
CA LEU A 100 -0.14 1.04 -8.92
C LEU A 100 1.24 1.22 -8.31
N ASN A 101 2.24 1.54 -9.12
CA ASN A 101 3.63 1.69 -8.65
C ASN A 101 3.76 2.74 -7.55
N ASP A 102 3.11 3.90 -7.70
CA ASP A 102 3.14 4.98 -6.71
C ASP A 102 2.38 4.65 -5.42
N ALA A 103 1.39 3.77 -5.52
CA ALA A 103 0.67 3.25 -4.35
C ALA A 103 1.37 2.08 -3.68
N CYS A 104 2.28 1.45 -4.38
CA CYS A 104 3.15 0.42 -3.85
C CYS A 104 4.20 1.13 -2.98
N ASN A 105 4.14 0.96 -1.68
CA ASN A 105 5.24 1.34 -0.79
C ASN A 105 6.37 0.37 -1.01
N ALA A 106 6.96 0.37 -2.22
CA ALA A 106 7.95 -0.60 -2.59
C ALA A 106 8.01 -1.67 -1.50
N CYS A 107 7.48 -2.87 -1.72
CA CYS A 107 7.78 -3.97 -0.82
C CYS A 107 9.30 -4.10 -0.89
N VAL A 108 9.97 -3.12 -0.31
CA VAL A 108 11.36 -3.24 0.00
C VAL A 108 11.34 -4.50 0.81
N ARG A 109 11.91 -5.53 0.28
CA ARG A 109 12.51 -6.54 1.11
C ARG A 109 13.58 -5.76 1.87
N SER A 110 13.13 -4.98 2.87
CA SER A 110 13.99 -4.31 3.81
C SER A 110 14.59 -5.42 4.64
N HIS A 111 15.72 -5.90 4.20
CA HIS A 111 16.50 -6.80 5.00
C HIS A 111 17.27 -5.94 5.99
N TYR A 112 17.07 -6.22 7.26
CA TYR A 112 18.00 -5.70 8.24
C TYR A 112 19.37 -6.23 7.94
N MET A 113 20.36 -5.33 7.84
CA MET A 113 21.76 -5.69 7.66
C MET A 113 22.56 -5.26 8.89
N VAL A 114 23.58 -6.01 9.22
CA VAL A 114 24.52 -5.62 10.26
C VAL A 114 25.58 -4.73 9.63
N THR A 115 25.67 -3.49 10.11
CA THR A 115 26.67 -2.52 9.63
C THR A 115 28.03 -2.74 10.27
N ASN A 116 29.06 -2.01 9.82
CA ASN A 116 30.39 -2.00 10.42
C ASN A 116 30.41 -1.45 11.86
N ALA A 117 29.32 -0.86 12.33
CA ALA A 117 29.16 -0.40 13.71
C ALA A 117 28.89 -1.54 14.72
N CYS A 118 28.84 -2.80 14.26
CA CYS A 118 28.67 -3.95 15.14
C CYS A 118 29.81 -4.02 16.16
N GLN A 119 29.48 -3.89 17.44
CA GLN A 119 30.44 -3.86 18.57
C GLN A 119 30.90 -5.26 18.99
N ALA A 120 30.49 -6.31 18.30
CA ALA A 120 30.84 -7.70 18.64
C ALA A 120 30.62 -8.05 20.13
N CYS A 121 29.56 -7.46 20.74
CA CYS A 121 29.30 -7.53 22.17
C CYS A 121 29.19 -8.98 22.68
N LEU A 122 29.67 -9.22 23.91
CA LEU A 122 29.70 -10.57 24.51
C LEU A 122 28.28 -11.14 24.72
N ALA A 123 27.34 -10.31 25.16
CA ALA A 123 25.97 -10.73 25.50
C ALA A 123 25.09 -11.07 24.28
N ARG A 124 25.48 -10.66 23.05
CA ARG A 124 24.76 -10.97 21.80
C ARG A 124 23.24 -10.75 21.87
N PRO A 125 22.73 -9.62 22.37
CA PRO A 125 21.28 -9.40 22.56
C PRO A 125 20.51 -9.53 21.24
N CYS A 126 21.08 -9.09 20.12
CA CYS A 126 20.46 -9.23 18.80
C CYS A 126 20.17 -10.70 18.42
N MET A 127 21.11 -11.61 18.73
CA MET A 127 20.95 -13.03 18.47
C MET A 127 19.96 -13.67 19.45
N MET A 128 20.07 -13.31 20.74
CA MET A 128 19.23 -13.87 21.79
C MET A 128 17.75 -13.48 21.64
N ASN A 129 17.48 -12.26 21.18
CA ASN A 129 16.13 -11.76 20.96
C ASN A 129 15.52 -12.23 19.62
N CYS A 130 16.29 -12.90 18.77
CA CYS A 130 15.80 -13.35 17.48
C CYS A 130 14.96 -14.63 17.58
N GLY A 131 13.64 -14.52 17.67
CA GLY A 131 12.73 -15.66 17.74
C GLY A 131 12.76 -16.56 16.50
N LYS A 132 13.28 -16.08 15.36
CA LYS A 132 13.46 -16.85 14.13
C LYS A 132 14.84 -17.47 14.00
N LYS A 133 15.73 -17.22 14.95
CA LYS A 133 17.12 -17.68 14.94
C LYS A 133 17.86 -17.33 13.63
N ALA A 134 17.49 -16.20 13.03
CA ALA A 134 18.03 -15.71 11.77
C ALA A 134 19.40 -15.03 11.93
N ILE A 135 19.94 -14.92 13.16
CA ILE A 135 21.19 -14.22 13.45
C ILE A 135 22.26 -15.23 13.88
N SER A 136 23.34 -15.24 13.16
CA SER A 136 24.55 -16.04 13.45
C SER A 136 25.75 -15.12 13.68
N ILE A 137 26.82 -15.66 14.23
CA ILE A 137 28.07 -14.94 14.38
C ILE A 137 29.08 -15.48 13.36
N LYS A 138 29.58 -14.59 12.52
CA LYS A 138 30.64 -14.87 11.56
C LYS A 138 31.78 -13.87 11.77
N ASP A 139 32.98 -14.33 11.86
CA ASP A 139 34.19 -13.48 12.08
C ASP A 139 34.03 -12.48 13.23
N GLY A 140 33.45 -12.94 14.36
CA GLY A 140 33.17 -12.11 15.53
C GLY A 140 31.98 -11.16 15.43
N ARG A 141 31.38 -10.97 14.25
CA ARG A 141 30.25 -10.06 14.01
C ARG A 141 28.95 -10.82 13.83
N ALA A 142 27.84 -10.14 14.16
CA ALA A 142 26.51 -10.67 13.87
C ALA A 142 26.29 -10.65 12.34
N HIS A 143 25.64 -11.69 11.84
CA HIS A 143 25.23 -11.82 10.45
C HIS A 143 23.77 -12.25 10.42
N ILE A 144 22.95 -11.57 9.63
CA ILE A 144 21.52 -11.86 9.48
C ILE A 144 21.32 -12.71 8.23
N ASP A 145 20.67 -13.86 8.38
CA ASP A 145 20.22 -14.70 7.27
C ASP A 145 18.93 -14.12 6.70
N GLU A 146 18.99 -13.65 5.46
CA GLU A 146 17.85 -13.00 4.78
C GLU A 146 16.70 -13.96 4.54
N GLY A 147 16.98 -15.25 4.33
CA GLY A 147 15.96 -16.28 4.11
C GLY A 147 15.15 -16.62 5.36
N LEU A 148 15.75 -16.45 6.55
CA LEU A 148 15.10 -16.70 7.84
C LEU A 148 14.55 -15.41 8.48
N CYS A 149 15.08 -14.25 8.10
CA CYS A 149 14.70 -12.96 8.68
C CYS A 149 13.30 -12.54 8.21
N VAL A 150 12.42 -12.27 9.16
CA VAL A 150 11.04 -11.77 8.90
C VAL A 150 10.91 -10.26 9.13
N ASN A 151 12.01 -9.56 9.29
CA ASN A 151 12.06 -8.09 9.47
C ASN A 151 11.21 -7.58 10.64
N CYS A 152 11.16 -8.30 11.77
CA CYS A 152 10.35 -7.93 12.93
C CYS A 152 10.95 -6.80 13.79
N GLY A 153 12.23 -6.44 13.63
CA GLY A 153 12.89 -5.36 14.37
C GLY A 153 13.37 -5.70 15.78
N LEU A 154 13.13 -6.89 16.33
CA LEU A 154 13.47 -7.26 17.69
C LEU A 154 14.98 -7.30 18.00
N CYS A 155 15.81 -7.23 16.99
CA CYS A 155 17.28 -7.24 17.13
C CYS A 155 17.91 -5.84 17.25
N MET A 156 17.09 -4.78 17.13
CA MET A 156 17.54 -3.40 17.22
C MET A 156 17.42 -2.84 18.62
#